data_206ba780f4426165ea2b04640ffcab58
#
_entry.id   206ba780f4426165ea2b04640ffcab58
#
_cell.length_a   1.000
_cell.length_b   1.000
_cell.length_c   1.000
_cell.angle_alpha   90.00
_cell.angle_beta   90.00
_cell.angle_gamma   90.00
#
_symmetry.space_group_name_H-M   'P 1'
#
loop_
_entity.id
_entity.type
_entity.pdbx_description
1 polymer ?
#
loop_
_entity_poly.entity_id
_entity_poly.type
_entity_poly.pdbx_seq_one_letter_code
_entity_poly.pdbx_strand_id
1 'polypeptide(L)'
;MAPKPKPADWREQTLDRIRALILEADPGMIEERKWRKPSNRMAGIPVWSHDGIVCTGETYKNYVKVTFAKGAFVKDPAGLFNSSLDGNLRRAIDFHEGEKINEKALKRLIQAAVKLNVAE
;
A
#
# COMPACT_ATOMS: atom_id res chain seq x y z
N MET A 1 -3.85 32.43 18.92
CA MET A 1 -3.04 31.22 19.03
C MET A 1 -3.62 30.12 18.17
N ALA A 2 -2.83 29.60 17.27
CA ALA A 2 -3.32 28.50 16.42
C ALA A 2 -3.59 27.26 17.29
N PRO A 3 -4.72 26.55 17.08
CA PRO A 3 -4.98 25.33 17.82
C PRO A 3 -3.89 24.30 17.50
N LYS A 4 -3.53 23.51 18.48
CA LYS A 4 -2.60 22.41 18.24
C LYS A 4 -3.24 21.47 17.22
N PRO A 5 -2.48 21.04 16.20
CA PRO A 5 -3.01 20.03 15.29
C PRO A 5 -3.34 18.76 16.10
N LYS A 6 -4.42 18.10 15.73
CA LYS A 6 -4.74 16.79 16.32
C LYS A 6 -3.58 15.84 16.03
N PRO A 7 -3.23 14.96 17.00
CA PRO A 7 -2.27 13.91 16.68
C PRO A 7 -2.73 13.16 15.43
N ALA A 8 -1.82 12.89 14.53
CA ALA A 8 -2.14 12.12 13.34
C ALA A 8 -2.64 10.74 13.77
N ASP A 9 -3.68 10.27 13.09
CA ASP A 9 -4.17 8.91 13.26
C ASP A 9 -3.04 7.94 12.89
N TRP A 10 -2.85 6.89 13.69
CA TRP A 10 -1.79 5.92 13.42
C TRP A 10 -1.91 5.31 12.01
N ARG A 11 -3.14 5.21 11.49
CA ARG A 11 -3.38 4.68 10.13
C ARG A 11 -2.86 5.64 9.07
N GLU A 12 -3.04 6.95 9.27
CA GLU A 12 -2.49 7.97 8.37
C GLU A 12 -0.97 7.94 8.41
N GLN A 13 -0.39 7.83 9.60
CA GLN A 13 1.06 7.73 9.76
C GLN A 13 1.62 6.49 9.05
N THR A 14 0.93 5.37 9.18
CA THR A 14 1.31 4.12 8.53
C THR A 14 1.26 4.26 7.01
N LEU A 15 0.18 4.83 6.47
CA LEU A 15 0.08 5.08 5.02
C LEU A 15 1.15 6.05 4.52
N ASP A 16 1.44 7.09 5.29
CA ASP A 16 2.49 8.06 4.91
C ASP A 16 3.85 7.38 4.85
N ARG A 17 4.13 6.48 5.79
CA ARG A 17 5.38 5.73 5.77
C ARG A 17 5.43 4.76 4.59
N ILE A 18 4.35 4.07 4.32
CA ILE A 18 4.24 3.17 3.16
C ILE A 18 4.44 3.95 1.86
N ARG A 19 3.81 5.11 1.74
CA ARG A 19 3.98 5.99 0.56
C ARG A 19 5.44 6.37 0.36
N ALA A 20 6.13 6.74 1.44
CA ALA A 20 7.55 7.07 1.36
C ALA A 20 8.38 5.88 0.89
N LEU A 21 8.10 4.69 1.42
CA LEU A 21 8.80 3.46 1.02
C LEU A 21 8.54 3.10 -0.45
N ILE A 22 7.32 3.32 -0.91
CA ILE A 22 6.96 3.09 -2.33
C ILE A 22 7.80 3.99 -3.24
N LEU A 23 7.91 5.27 -2.91
CA LEU A 23 8.70 6.22 -3.69
C LEU A 23 10.20 5.95 -3.61
N GLU A 24 10.69 5.48 -2.46
CA GLU A 24 12.07 5.05 -2.32
C GLU A 24 12.36 3.81 -3.17
N ALA A 25 11.42 2.88 -3.21
CA ALA A 25 11.55 1.66 -4.02
C ALA A 25 11.49 1.95 -5.51
N ASP A 26 10.62 2.89 -5.90
CA ASP A 26 10.40 3.24 -7.30
C ASP A 26 10.02 4.71 -7.44
N PRO A 27 11.00 5.59 -7.71
CA PRO A 27 10.73 7.02 -7.91
C PRO A 27 9.77 7.33 -9.07
N GLY A 28 9.56 6.40 -9.98
CA GLY A 28 8.63 6.56 -11.10
C GLY A 28 7.18 6.21 -10.77
N MET A 29 6.91 5.82 -9.54
CA MET A 29 5.55 5.46 -9.14
C MET A 29 4.63 6.68 -9.14
N ILE A 30 3.42 6.49 -9.71
CA ILE A 30 2.40 7.53 -9.74
C ILE A 30 1.32 7.18 -8.73
N GLU A 31 0.98 8.15 -7.88
CA GLU A 31 -0.11 7.99 -6.91
C GLU A 31 -1.31 8.81 -7.38
N GLU A 32 -2.47 8.16 -7.43
CA GLU A 32 -3.74 8.80 -7.75
C GLU A 32 -4.77 8.45 -6.68
N ARG A 33 -5.79 9.32 -6.51
CA ARG A 33 -6.95 9.02 -5.68
C ARG A 33 -8.07 8.51 -6.58
N LYS A 34 -8.49 7.26 -6.35
CA LYS A 34 -9.55 6.61 -7.14
C LYS A 34 -10.62 6.04 -6.22
N TRP A 35 -11.72 5.64 -6.83
CA TRP A 35 -12.84 4.96 -6.17
C TRP A 35 -13.44 5.79 -5.04
N ARG A 36 -13.78 7.04 -5.38
CA ARG A 36 -14.43 7.98 -4.46
C ARG A 36 -15.86 7.55 -4.19
N LYS A 37 -16.20 7.41 -2.92
CA LYS A 37 -17.53 7.01 -2.49
C LYS A 37 -17.84 7.58 -1.11
N PRO A 38 -19.16 7.64 -0.73
CA PRO A 38 -19.52 8.18 0.57
C PRO A 38 -18.80 7.51 1.74
N SER A 39 -18.53 6.20 1.65
CA SER A 39 -17.83 5.47 2.71
C SER A 39 -16.40 5.96 2.96
N ASN A 40 -15.78 6.63 1.99
CA ASN A 40 -14.46 7.25 2.15
C ASN A 40 -14.54 8.77 2.01
N ARG A 41 -15.71 9.35 2.30
CA ARG A 41 -15.98 10.80 2.24
C ARG A 41 -15.66 11.41 0.89
N MET A 42 -15.83 10.64 -0.18
CA MET A 42 -15.50 11.04 -1.55
C MET A 42 -14.02 11.38 -1.77
N ALA A 43 -13.17 11.03 -0.81
CA ALA A 43 -11.72 11.26 -0.92
C ALA A 43 -11.02 10.22 -1.79
N GLY A 44 -11.62 9.05 -1.95
CA GLY A 44 -11.01 7.95 -2.66
C GLY A 44 -9.89 7.30 -1.86
N ILE A 45 -9.24 6.34 -2.48
CA ILE A 45 -8.09 5.65 -1.88
C ILE A 45 -6.86 5.89 -2.75
N PRO A 46 -5.65 5.86 -2.15
CA PRO A 46 -4.42 5.94 -2.95
C PRO A 46 -4.27 4.69 -3.80
N VAL A 47 -3.99 4.92 -5.07
CA VAL A 47 -3.71 3.87 -6.06
C VAL A 47 -2.35 4.20 -6.66
N TRP A 48 -1.40 3.29 -6.51
CA TRP A 48 -0.04 3.46 -7.03
C TRP A 48 0.11 2.64 -8.30
N SER A 49 0.58 3.31 -9.34
CA SER A 49 0.70 2.73 -10.70
C SER A 49 2.07 2.97 -11.28
N HIS A 50 2.53 1.99 -12.04
CA HIS A 50 3.71 2.07 -12.89
C HIS A 50 3.49 1.04 -14.00
N ASP A 51 3.14 1.53 -15.20
CA ASP A 51 2.69 0.68 -16.32
C ASP A 51 1.53 -0.25 -15.90
N GLY A 52 0.54 0.33 -15.23
CA GLY A 52 -0.59 -0.36 -14.66
C GLY A 52 -0.58 -0.30 -13.14
N ILE A 53 -1.66 -0.69 -12.52
CA ILE A 53 -1.78 -0.64 -11.06
C ILE A 53 -0.81 -1.62 -10.44
N VAL A 54 -0.02 -1.12 -9.48
CA VAL A 54 0.90 -1.93 -8.67
C VAL A 54 0.22 -2.33 -7.36
N CYS A 55 -0.21 -1.35 -6.59
CA CYS A 55 -0.88 -1.60 -5.30
C CYS A 55 -1.80 -0.45 -4.94
N THR A 56 -2.67 -0.72 -3.97
CA THR A 56 -3.64 0.25 -3.44
C THR A 56 -3.60 0.22 -1.92
N GLY A 57 -3.97 1.34 -1.30
CA GLY A 57 -4.02 1.44 0.15
C GLY A 57 -5.42 1.75 0.64
N GLU A 58 -5.85 1.06 1.68
CA GLU A 58 -7.14 1.30 2.32
C GLU A 58 -6.97 1.34 3.82
N THR A 59 -7.72 2.24 4.48
CA THR A 59 -7.74 2.29 5.94
C THR A 59 -9.04 1.69 6.45
N TYR A 60 -8.90 0.76 7.39
CA TYR A 60 -10.01 0.18 8.13
C TYR A 60 -9.87 0.58 9.59
N LYS A 61 -10.86 0.23 10.40
CA LYS A 61 -10.86 0.65 11.80
C LYS A 61 -9.61 0.20 12.56
N ASN A 62 -9.19 -1.04 12.35
CA ASN A 62 -8.13 -1.68 13.13
C ASN A 62 -6.87 -2.01 12.35
N TYR A 63 -6.82 -1.65 11.06
CA TYR A 63 -5.66 -1.95 10.23
C TYR A 63 -5.64 -1.12 8.95
N VAL A 64 -4.47 -1.08 8.34
CA VAL A 64 -4.27 -0.51 7.01
C VAL A 64 -3.99 -1.68 6.07
N LYS A 65 -4.71 -1.76 4.97
CA LYS A 65 -4.53 -2.82 3.98
C LYS A 65 -3.85 -2.27 2.74
N VAL A 66 -2.76 -2.90 2.33
CA VAL A 66 -2.12 -2.62 1.04
C VAL A 66 -2.31 -3.85 0.16
N THR A 67 -3.04 -3.68 -0.94
CA THR A 67 -3.37 -4.77 -1.86
C THR A 67 -2.50 -4.65 -3.11
N PHE A 68 -1.78 -5.72 -3.43
CA PHE A 68 -0.98 -5.82 -4.64
C PHE A 68 -1.82 -6.44 -5.75
N ALA A 69 -2.02 -5.70 -6.83
CA ALA A 69 -2.92 -6.11 -7.92
C ALA A 69 -2.55 -7.46 -8.55
N LYS A 70 -1.24 -7.75 -8.64
CA LYS A 70 -0.72 -9.00 -9.17
C LYS A 70 0.06 -9.78 -8.11
N GLY A 71 -0.35 -9.63 -6.84
CA GLY A 71 0.38 -10.21 -5.72
C GLY A 71 0.59 -11.71 -5.80
N ALA A 72 -0.36 -12.44 -6.40
CA ALA A 72 -0.25 -13.88 -6.58
C ALA A 72 0.97 -14.28 -7.43
N PHE A 73 1.48 -13.37 -8.26
CA PHE A 73 2.60 -13.61 -9.16
C PHE A 73 3.91 -12.97 -8.67
N VAL A 74 3.87 -12.30 -7.52
CA VAL A 74 5.05 -11.67 -6.94
C VAL A 74 5.66 -12.62 -5.93
N LYS A 75 6.97 -12.85 -6.04
CA LYS A 75 7.69 -13.64 -5.03
C LYS A 75 7.76 -12.84 -3.74
N ASP A 76 7.41 -13.48 -2.65
CA ASP A 76 7.38 -12.89 -1.32
C ASP A 76 8.23 -13.72 -0.34
N PRO A 77 9.57 -13.69 -0.50
CA PRO A 77 10.43 -14.53 0.32
C PRO A 77 10.40 -14.18 1.81
N ALA A 78 10.05 -12.95 2.15
CA ALA A 78 9.95 -12.52 3.55
C ALA A 78 8.60 -12.86 4.18
N GLY A 79 7.65 -13.37 3.40
CA GLY A 79 6.32 -13.73 3.90
C GLY A 79 5.50 -12.54 4.36
N LEU A 80 5.56 -11.42 3.62
CA LEU A 80 4.84 -10.20 3.98
C LEU A 80 3.33 -10.30 3.76
N PHE A 81 2.89 -11.00 2.72
CA PHE A 81 1.46 -11.16 2.45
C PHE A 81 0.81 -11.95 3.57
N ASN A 82 -0.17 -11.36 4.22
CA ASN A 82 -0.89 -11.95 5.33
C ASN A 82 -2.41 -11.86 5.18
N SER A 83 -2.88 -11.41 4.03
CA SER A 83 -4.30 -11.19 3.75
C SER A 83 -4.58 -11.47 2.28
N SER A 84 -5.84 -11.80 1.95
CA SER A 84 -6.27 -12.10 0.59
C SER A 84 -5.47 -13.24 -0.04
N LEU A 85 -5.09 -14.24 0.76
CA LEU A 85 -4.18 -15.31 0.33
C LEU A 85 -4.83 -16.30 -0.64
N ASP A 86 -6.15 -16.32 -0.75
CA ASP A 86 -6.89 -17.20 -1.63
C ASP A 86 -7.23 -16.57 -2.99
N GLY A 87 -6.86 -15.32 -3.20
CA GLY A 87 -7.13 -14.62 -4.45
C GLY A 87 -6.32 -15.17 -5.61
N ASN A 88 -6.92 -15.21 -6.79
CA ASN A 88 -6.23 -15.68 -8.01
C ASN A 88 -5.19 -14.69 -8.52
N LEU A 89 -5.36 -13.40 -8.24
CA LEU A 89 -4.48 -12.34 -8.69
C LEU A 89 -3.91 -11.52 -7.55
N ARG A 90 -4.76 -11.16 -6.59
CA ARG A 90 -4.41 -10.19 -5.55
C ARG A 90 -3.87 -10.87 -4.30
N ARG A 91 -2.94 -10.18 -3.65
CA ARG A 91 -2.47 -10.49 -2.30
C ARG A 91 -2.38 -9.19 -1.54
N ALA A 92 -2.55 -9.23 -0.23
CA ALA A 92 -2.55 -8.03 0.57
C ALA A 92 -1.71 -8.19 1.83
N ILE A 93 -1.32 -7.04 2.37
CA ILE A 93 -0.67 -6.94 3.67
C ILE A 93 -1.57 -6.09 4.55
N ASP A 94 -1.98 -6.64 5.70
CA ASP A 94 -2.68 -5.88 6.73
C ASP A 94 -1.66 -5.44 7.77
N PHE A 95 -1.59 -4.12 7.99
CA PHE A 95 -0.70 -3.51 8.98
C PHE A 95 -1.53 -3.08 10.17
N HIS A 96 -1.16 -3.55 11.36
CA HIS A 96 -1.87 -3.22 12.59
C HIS A 96 -1.09 -2.20 13.41
N GLU A 97 -1.78 -1.50 14.31
CA GLU A 97 -1.16 -0.48 15.15
C GLU A 97 -0.01 -1.08 15.97
N GLY A 98 1.12 -0.37 15.98
CA GLY A 98 2.29 -0.79 16.75
C GLY A 98 3.18 -1.82 16.07
N GLU A 99 2.76 -2.39 14.93
CA GLU A 99 3.61 -3.31 14.20
C GLU A 99 4.76 -2.58 13.52
N LYS A 100 5.94 -3.18 13.57
CA LYS A 100 7.08 -2.70 12.80
C LYS A 100 6.95 -3.14 11.36
N ILE A 101 7.10 -2.18 10.44
CA ILE A 101 7.15 -2.49 9.02
C ILE A 101 8.56 -2.99 8.69
N ASN A 102 8.64 -4.16 8.04
CA ASN A 102 9.90 -4.63 7.48
C ASN A 102 10.17 -3.82 6.20
N GLU A 103 10.76 -2.66 6.36
CA GLU A 103 10.88 -1.66 5.28
C GLU A 103 11.71 -2.16 4.10
N LYS A 104 12.79 -2.85 4.39
CA LYS A 104 13.68 -3.39 3.36
C LYS A 104 12.96 -4.45 2.52
N ALA A 105 12.25 -5.36 3.17
CA ALA A 105 11.49 -6.40 2.49
C ALA A 105 10.32 -5.81 1.70
N LEU A 106 9.65 -4.81 2.25
CA LEU A 106 8.53 -4.15 1.57
C LEU A 106 9.02 -3.45 0.30
N LYS A 107 10.14 -2.73 0.36
CA LYS A 107 10.69 -2.08 -0.84
C LYS A 107 11.04 -3.11 -1.92
N ARG A 108 11.62 -4.24 -1.54
CA ARG A 108 11.93 -5.32 -2.50
C ARG A 108 10.66 -5.89 -3.13
N LEU A 109 9.62 -6.05 -2.33
CA LEU A 109 8.33 -6.55 -2.81
C LEU A 109 7.70 -5.58 -3.82
N ILE A 110 7.76 -4.29 -3.53
CA ILE A 110 7.27 -3.24 -4.43
C ILE A 110 8.06 -3.25 -5.73
N GLN A 111 9.38 -3.34 -5.67
CA GLN A 111 10.23 -3.42 -6.86
C GLN A 111 9.90 -4.64 -7.72
N ALA A 112 9.67 -5.79 -7.09
CA ALA A 112 9.28 -7.00 -7.79
C ALA A 112 7.91 -6.85 -8.47
N ALA A 113 6.97 -6.19 -7.80
CA ALA A 113 5.65 -5.94 -8.35
C ALA A 113 5.70 -4.98 -9.56
N VAL A 114 6.51 -3.93 -9.47
CA VAL A 114 6.73 -3.01 -10.62
C VAL A 114 7.32 -3.78 -11.80
N LYS A 115 8.27 -4.64 -11.53
CA LYS A 115 8.95 -5.43 -12.56
C LYS A 115 7.98 -6.30 -13.35
N LEU A 116 6.97 -6.83 -12.70
CA LEU A 116 5.93 -7.60 -13.37
C LEU A 116 5.15 -6.78 -14.39
N ASN A 117 4.89 -5.50 -14.08
CA ASN A 117 4.14 -4.63 -14.97
C ASN A 117 4.97 -4.19 -16.17
N VAL A 118 6.27 -4.07 -16.00
CA VAL A 118 7.19 -3.53 -17.04
C VAL A 118 7.76 -4.62 -17.91
N ALA A 119 7.84 -5.85 -17.41
CA ALA A 119 8.45 -6.98 -18.10
C ALA A 119 7.48 -7.65 -19.06
N GLU A 120 7.29 -7.06 -20.20
CA GLU A 120 6.49 -7.67 -21.25
C GLU A 120 7.30 -7.83 -22.53
#